data_9b5e2cb5a6e64cca7c6ddf8785500b19
#
_entry.id   9b5e2cb5a6e64cca7c6ddf8785500b19
#
_cell.length_a   1.000
_cell.length_b   1.000
_cell.length_c   1.000
_cell.angle_alpha   90.00
_cell.angle_beta   90.00
_cell.angle_gamma   90.00
#
_symmetry.space_group_name_H-M   'P 1'
#
loop_
_entity.id
_entity.type
_entity.pdbx_description
1 polymer ?
#
loop_
_entity_poly.entity_id
_entity_poly.type
_entity_poly.pdbx_seq_one_letter_code
_entity_poly.pdbx_strand_id
1 'polypeptide(L)'
;MNILITGIHGFVGSNLVIALKGHHSLYGLDIVAPEKEGVVKTFAWKDLETTSFPMQQLPKFDAIIHLAGKAHDTKNRSASQVYFDINTGLTQKIFDFFLESSAKKFIFFSSVKAAADSVVGDMLTEDVIPTPVGPYGESKIAAESYIKEHFILPTTSSGYLPPLNSPVNRGKTTSPEEENVRYSDKRVYILRPCMIHGPGNKGNLNLLYNVVKKGIPWPLGDFENKRSFTSIDNLCYVVEGLLTK
;
A
#
# COMPACT_ATOMS: atom_id res chain seq x y z
N MET A 1 17.94 -9.42 -1.10
CA MET A 1 17.32 -8.47 -2.06
C MET A 1 17.46 -7.07 -1.52
N ASN A 2 17.53 -6.08 -2.43
CA ASN A 2 17.41 -4.67 -2.09
C ASN A 2 15.92 -4.28 -2.14
N ILE A 3 15.34 -3.87 -1.01
CA ILE A 3 13.90 -3.60 -0.89
C ILE A 3 13.70 -2.14 -0.50
N LEU A 4 12.92 -1.42 -1.28
CA LEU A 4 12.46 -0.08 -0.94
C LEU A 4 11.14 -0.16 -0.18
N ILE A 5 11.08 0.44 1.01
CA ILE A 5 9.87 0.52 1.86
C ILE A 5 9.47 1.98 1.98
N THR A 6 8.35 2.37 1.41
CA THR A 6 7.81 3.72 1.62
C THR A 6 6.98 3.76 2.89
N GLY A 7 7.01 4.85 3.64
CA GLY A 7 6.36 4.93 4.96
C GLY A 7 7.05 4.07 6.02
N ILE A 8 8.37 3.94 5.91
CA ILE A 8 9.21 3.03 6.73
C ILE A 8 9.18 3.36 8.23
N HIS A 9 8.87 4.59 8.61
CA HIS A 9 8.78 5.01 10.01
C HIS A 9 7.37 4.83 10.60
N GLY A 10 6.39 4.42 9.76
CA GLY A 10 5.05 4.07 10.21
C GLY A 10 4.99 2.78 11.02
N PHE A 11 3.80 2.46 11.54
CA PHE A 11 3.56 1.26 12.34
C PHE A 11 3.94 -0.03 11.58
N VAL A 12 3.40 -0.23 10.38
CA VAL A 12 3.68 -1.42 9.56
C VAL A 12 5.13 -1.42 9.10
N GLY A 13 5.64 -0.27 8.61
CA GLY A 13 7.02 -0.15 8.13
C GLY A 13 8.06 -0.50 9.20
N SER A 14 7.87 -0.03 10.43
CA SER A 14 8.79 -0.33 11.55
C SER A 14 8.81 -1.82 11.90
N ASN A 15 7.68 -2.49 11.87
CA ASN A 15 7.61 -3.93 12.14
C ASN A 15 8.19 -4.75 10.97
N LEU A 16 7.98 -4.34 9.73
CA LEU A 16 8.61 -4.97 8.57
C LEU A 16 10.14 -4.84 8.60
N VAL A 17 10.68 -3.71 9.06
CA VAL A 17 12.14 -3.58 9.25
C VAL A 17 12.65 -4.62 10.23
N ILE A 18 11.98 -4.81 11.36
CA ILE A 18 12.36 -5.82 12.36
C ILE A 18 12.34 -7.23 11.74
N ALA A 19 11.29 -7.56 11.00
CA ALA A 19 11.12 -8.88 10.40
C ALA A 19 12.13 -9.17 9.27
N LEU A 20 12.47 -8.17 8.45
CA LEU A 20 13.21 -8.37 7.19
C LEU A 20 14.71 -8.02 7.26
N LYS A 21 15.16 -7.25 8.26
CA LYS A 21 16.55 -6.74 8.36
C LYS A 21 17.64 -7.82 8.38
N GLY A 22 17.30 -9.04 8.78
CA GLY A 22 18.25 -10.16 8.81
C GLY A 22 18.51 -10.83 7.45
N HIS A 23 17.61 -10.62 6.49
CA HIS A 23 17.59 -11.35 5.22
C HIS A 23 17.70 -10.46 3.99
N HIS A 24 17.45 -9.15 4.13
CA HIS A 24 17.39 -8.21 3.03
C HIS A 24 18.09 -6.88 3.35
N SER A 25 18.60 -6.20 2.30
CA SER A 25 19.06 -4.82 2.39
C SER A 25 17.89 -3.88 2.26
N LEU A 26 17.52 -3.21 3.34
CA LEU A 26 16.32 -2.37 3.41
C LEU A 26 16.67 -0.91 3.18
N TYR A 27 15.88 -0.27 2.35
CA TYR A 27 15.94 1.16 2.07
C TYR A 27 14.59 1.78 2.40
N GLY A 28 14.60 3.00 2.92
CA GLY A 28 13.40 3.73 3.29
C GLY A 28 13.10 4.89 2.36
N LEU A 29 11.81 5.22 2.22
CA LEU A 29 11.34 6.48 1.64
C LEU A 29 10.20 7.00 2.51
N ASP A 30 10.37 8.19 3.10
CA ASP A 30 9.38 8.74 4.03
C ASP A 30 9.36 10.28 3.96
N ILE A 31 8.49 10.93 4.72
CA ILE A 31 8.40 12.40 4.82
C ILE A 31 9.73 12.99 5.34
N VAL A 32 10.33 12.30 6.30
CA VAL A 32 11.64 12.62 6.88
C VAL A 32 12.56 11.41 6.78
N ALA A 33 13.85 11.63 6.75
CA ALA A 33 14.84 10.58 6.52
C ALA A 33 15.84 10.42 7.68
N PRO A 34 15.38 10.24 8.94
CA PRO A 34 16.30 9.90 10.02
C PRO A 34 16.91 8.51 9.80
N GLU A 35 18.07 8.30 10.37
CA GLU A 35 18.68 6.97 10.42
C GLU A 35 17.76 6.00 11.18
N LYS A 36 17.73 4.77 10.72
CA LYS A 36 16.95 3.70 11.33
C LYS A 36 17.74 2.42 11.34
N GLU A 37 17.87 1.83 12.53
CA GLU A 37 18.56 0.54 12.70
C GLU A 37 18.00 -0.53 11.75
N GLY A 38 18.87 -1.25 11.08
CA GLY A 38 18.51 -2.29 10.10
C GLY A 38 18.10 -1.75 8.73
N VAL A 39 18.24 -0.44 8.49
CA VAL A 39 17.98 0.21 7.20
C VAL A 39 19.29 0.79 6.67
N VAL A 40 19.64 0.47 5.42
CA VAL A 40 20.86 0.95 4.77
C VAL A 40 20.84 2.46 4.59
N LYS A 41 19.70 3.00 4.12
CA LYS A 41 19.49 4.44 3.92
C LYS A 41 17.99 4.74 3.84
N THR A 42 17.58 5.86 4.41
CA THR A 42 16.27 6.45 4.20
C THR A 42 16.39 7.70 3.34
N PHE A 43 15.50 7.87 2.38
CA PHE A 43 15.35 9.04 1.53
C PHE A 43 14.11 9.82 1.97
N ALA A 44 14.13 11.13 1.83
CA ALA A 44 12.94 11.95 2.04
C ALA A 44 12.26 12.26 0.71
N TRP A 45 10.93 12.29 0.69
CA TRP A 45 10.16 12.63 -0.53
C TRP A 45 10.59 13.96 -1.16
N LYS A 46 10.81 14.97 -0.32
CA LYS A 46 11.28 16.31 -0.77
C LYS A 46 12.59 16.25 -1.55
N ASP A 47 13.48 15.31 -1.23
CA ASP A 47 14.78 15.19 -1.87
C ASP A 47 14.66 14.59 -3.27
N LEU A 48 13.60 13.79 -3.52
CA LEU A 48 13.32 13.17 -4.81
C LEU A 48 12.59 14.10 -5.78
N GLU A 49 11.94 15.13 -5.27
CA GLU A 49 11.22 16.14 -6.07
C GLU A 49 12.15 17.27 -6.55
N THR A 50 13.37 17.33 -6.04
CA THR A 50 14.36 18.32 -6.48
C THR A 50 15.11 17.82 -7.71
N THR A 51 15.47 18.73 -8.62
CA THR A 51 16.27 18.42 -9.81
C THR A 51 17.66 17.88 -9.49
N SER A 52 18.13 18.04 -8.25
CA SER A 52 19.45 17.59 -7.79
C SER A 52 19.52 16.11 -7.40
N PHE A 53 18.37 15.45 -7.14
CA PHE A 53 18.33 14.02 -6.81
C PHE A 53 17.07 13.35 -7.40
N PRO A 54 17.03 13.11 -8.72
CA PRO A 54 15.89 12.46 -9.35
C PRO A 54 15.74 11.00 -8.91
N MET A 55 14.53 10.46 -8.97
CA MET A 55 14.23 9.07 -8.61
C MET A 55 15.11 8.05 -9.36
N GLN A 56 15.59 8.40 -10.55
CA GLN A 56 16.51 7.57 -11.35
C GLN A 56 17.90 7.39 -10.70
N GLN A 57 18.27 8.21 -9.74
CA GLN A 57 19.54 8.07 -8.99
C GLN A 57 19.41 7.20 -7.74
N LEU A 58 18.21 6.70 -7.44
CA LEU A 58 18.03 5.72 -6.37
C LEU A 58 18.79 4.42 -6.70
N PRO A 59 19.20 3.67 -5.67
CA PRO A 59 19.76 2.34 -5.87
C PRO A 59 18.83 1.43 -6.67
N LYS A 60 19.37 0.42 -7.32
CA LYS A 60 18.56 -0.62 -7.94
C LYS A 60 17.88 -1.45 -6.86
N PHE A 61 16.57 -1.54 -6.94
CA PHE A 61 15.76 -2.36 -6.04
C PHE A 61 15.27 -3.62 -6.73
N ASP A 62 15.09 -4.69 -5.97
CA ASP A 62 14.46 -5.93 -6.40
C ASP A 62 12.96 -5.92 -6.14
N ALA A 63 12.54 -5.24 -5.06
CA ALA A 63 11.15 -5.10 -4.66
C ALA A 63 10.86 -3.73 -4.07
N ILE A 64 9.61 -3.28 -4.20
CA ILE A 64 9.08 -2.07 -3.57
C ILE A 64 7.86 -2.44 -2.74
N ILE A 65 7.87 -2.06 -1.46
CA ILE A 65 6.74 -2.19 -0.53
C ILE A 65 6.19 -0.79 -0.27
N HIS A 66 4.99 -0.51 -0.79
CA HIS A 66 4.39 0.81 -0.69
C HIS A 66 3.38 0.88 0.44
N LEU A 67 3.83 1.45 1.58
CA LEU A 67 3.03 1.65 2.79
C LEU A 67 2.68 3.12 3.00
N ALA A 68 3.41 4.04 2.35
CA ALA A 68 3.18 5.47 2.52
C ALA A 68 1.73 5.82 2.18
N GLY A 69 1.10 6.55 3.08
CA GLY A 69 -0.27 6.94 2.90
C GLY A 69 -0.82 7.61 4.16
N LYS A 70 -1.85 8.42 3.98
CA LYS A 70 -2.60 9.02 5.06
C LYS A 70 -3.61 8.00 5.58
N ALA A 71 -3.47 7.62 6.85
CA ALA A 71 -4.44 6.76 7.53
C ALA A 71 -5.76 7.51 7.77
N HIS A 72 -6.82 6.74 8.01
CA HIS A 72 -8.12 7.32 8.35
C HIS A 72 -8.02 8.26 9.56
N ASP A 73 -8.44 9.50 9.36
CA ASP A 73 -8.47 10.52 10.41
C ASP A 73 -9.79 10.43 11.17
N THR A 74 -9.77 9.76 12.32
CA THR A 74 -10.95 9.62 13.19
C THR A 74 -11.50 10.95 13.73
N LYS A 75 -10.71 12.02 13.65
CA LYS A 75 -11.12 13.38 14.06
C LYS A 75 -11.71 14.21 12.92
N ASN A 76 -11.73 13.67 11.70
CA ASN A 76 -12.31 14.28 10.49
C ASN A 76 -11.79 15.72 10.20
N ARG A 77 -10.51 15.98 10.52
CA ARG A 77 -9.90 17.32 10.41
C ARG A 77 -9.26 17.58 9.05
N SER A 78 -9.03 16.53 8.27
CA SER A 78 -8.35 16.66 6.99
C SER A 78 -9.34 16.85 5.87
N ALA A 79 -9.06 17.80 4.98
CA ALA A 79 -9.80 17.95 3.73
C ALA A 79 -9.71 16.67 2.88
N SER A 80 -10.76 16.34 2.15
CA SER A 80 -10.82 15.16 1.28
C SER A 80 -9.66 15.10 0.29
N GLN A 81 -9.29 16.24 -0.30
CA GLN A 81 -8.20 16.35 -1.28
C GLN A 81 -6.86 15.84 -0.74
N VAL A 82 -6.56 16.07 0.53
CA VAL A 82 -5.30 15.60 1.15
C VAL A 82 -5.17 14.07 1.12
N TYR A 83 -6.30 13.35 1.19
CA TYR A 83 -6.27 11.89 1.05
C TYR A 83 -5.93 11.46 -0.38
N PHE A 84 -6.47 12.13 -1.37
CA PHE A 84 -6.17 11.83 -2.78
C PHE A 84 -4.72 12.21 -3.13
N ASP A 85 -4.26 13.38 -2.71
CA ASP A 85 -2.88 13.83 -2.96
C ASP A 85 -1.86 12.83 -2.39
N ILE A 86 -2.10 12.35 -1.17
CA ILE A 86 -1.19 11.44 -0.49
C ILE A 86 -1.41 9.99 -0.91
N ASN A 87 -2.63 9.45 -0.81
CA ASN A 87 -2.86 8.02 -1.05
C ASN A 87 -2.84 7.67 -2.54
N THR A 88 -3.42 8.51 -3.38
CA THR A 88 -3.42 8.29 -4.84
C THR A 88 -2.18 8.86 -5.49
N GLY A 89 -1.87 10.13 -5.23
CA GLY A 89 -0.77 10.83 -5.88
C GLY A 89 0.62 10.24 -5.60
N LEU A 90 0.93 9.86 -4.33
CA LEU A 90 2.20 9.19 -4.05
C LEU A 90 2.22 7.77 -4.63
N THR A 91 1.08 7.06 -4.66
CA THR A 91 1.01 5.73 -5.28
C THR A 91 1.30 5.82 -6.77
N GLN A 92 0.76 6.80 -7.49
CA GLN A 92 1.06 7.03 -8.90
C GLN A 92 2.56 7.22 -9.11
N LYS A 93 3.19 8.15 -8.41
CA LYS A 93 4.62 8.44 -8.51
C LYS A 93 5.49 7.21 -8.27
N ILE A 94 5.23 6.45 -7.21
CA ILE A 94 6.06 5.29 -6.87
C ILE A 94 5.78 4.08 -7.76
N PHE A 95 4.56 3.96 -8.29
CA PHE A 95 4.21 2.91 -9.23
C PHE A 95 4.82 3.17 -10.61
N ASP A 96 4.81 4.42 -11.09
CA ASP A 96 5.50 4.81 -12.33
C ASP A 96 7.01 4.52 -12.22
N PHE A 97 7.62 4.88 -11.08
CA PHE A 97 9.00 4.51 -10.81
C PHE A 97 9.22 2.98 -10.82
N PHE A 98 8.30 2.20 -10.23
CA PHE A 98 8.37 0.74 -10.30
C PHE A 98 8.35 0.24 -11.74
N LEU A 99 7.46 0.74 -12.56
CA LEU A 99 7.33 0.33 -13.97
C LEU A 99 8.62 0.61 -14.77
N GLU A 100 9.30 1.73 -14.49
CA GLU A 100 10.55 2.12 -15.16
C GLU A 100 11.80 1.48 -14.56
N SER A 101 11.74 1.02 -13.30
CA SER A 101 12.87 0.44 -12.58
C SER A 101 13.13 -1.02 -12.92
N SER A 102 14.26 -1.56 -12.43
CA SER A 102 14.57 -2.99 -12.50
C SER A 102 13.83 -3.84 -11.45
N ALA A 103 13.06 -3.23 -10.55
CA ALA A 103 12.32 -3.94 -9.51
C ALA A 103 11.29 -4.89 -10.13
N LYS A 104 11.19 -6.10 -9.57
CA LYS A 104 10.32 -7.16 -10.09
C LYS A 104 9.04 -7.33 -9.29
N LYS A 105 8.99 -6.80 -8.06
CA LYS A 105 7.84 -6.95 -7.17
C LYS A 105 7.40 -5.61 -6.62
N PHE A 106 6.10 -5.36 -6.69
CA PHE A 106 5.44 -4.22 -6.09
C PHE A 106 4.35 -4.70 -5.15
N ILE A 107 4.46 -4.40 -3.86
CA ILE A 107 3.49 -4.76 -2.83
C ILE A 107 2.83 -3.48 -2.35
N PHE A 108 1.57 -3.27 -2.72
CA PHE A 108 0.77 -2.11 -2.33
C PHE A 108 -0.13 -2.41 -1.15
N PHE A 109 -0.05 -1.59 -0.13
CA PHE A 109 -0.94 -1.65 1.03
C PHE A 109 -2.15 -0.74 0.83
N SER A 110 -3.22 -1.34 0.36
CA SER A 110 -4.55 -0.76 0.33
C SER A 110 -5.25 -0.94 1.69
N SER A 111 -6.52 -1.17 1.70
CA SER A 111 -7.34 -1.38 2.90
C SER A 111 -8.64 -2.09 2.52
N VAL A 112 -9.24 -2.85 3.44
CA VAL A 112 -10.62 -3.32 3.28
C VAL A 112 -11.61 -2.16 3.07
N LYS A 113 -11.30 -0.96 3.57
CA LYS A 113 -12.09 0.26 3.34
C LYS A 113 -12.12 0.72 1.88
N ALA A 114 -11.18 0.29 1.05
CA ALA A 114 -11.24 0.50 -0.39
C ALA A 114 -12.33 -0.36 -1.05
N ALA A 115 -12.66 -1.51 -0.45
CA ALA A 115 -13.69 -2.39 -0.95
C ALA A 115 -15.08 -2.02 -0.41
N ALA A 116 -15.22 -1.91 0.92
CA ALA A 116 -16.49 -1.60 1.56
C ALA A 116 -16.29 -1.04 2.97
N ASP A 117 -17.29 -0.31 3.46
CA ASP A 117 -17.34 0.16 4.84
C ASP A 117 -17.98 -0.87 5.79
N SER A 118 -18.90 -1.65 5.27
CA SER A 118 -19.60 -2.73 5.97
C SER A 118 -19.70 -3.96 5.06
N VAL A 119 -19.82 -5.13 5.68
CA VAL A 119 -20.01 -6.39 4.96
C VAL A 119 -21.48 -6.66 4.80
N VAL A 120 -21.91 -6.92 3.57
CA VAL A 120 -23.26 -7.44 3.26
C VAL A 120 -23.16 -8.96 3.18
N GLY A 121 -23.88 -9.68 4.06
CA GLY A 121 -23.72 -11.12 4.22
C GLY A 121 -22.66 -11.50 5.26
N ASP A 122 -22.06 -12.67 5.12
CA ASP A 122 -21.18 -13.24 6.15
C ASP A 122 -19.70 -12.85 5.97
N MET A 123 -19.26 -12.60 4.74
CA MET A 123 -17.85 -12.40 4.43
C MET A 123 -17.64 -11.42 3.27
N LEU A 124 -16.61 -10.60 3.39
CA LEU A 124 -16.12 -9.76 2.28
C LEU A 124 -15.07 -10.56 1.51
N THR A 125 -15.31 -10.75 0.21
CA THR A 125 -14.40 -11.44 -0.70
C THR A 125 -13.70 -10.45 -1.65
N GLU A 126 -12.71 -10.93 -2.40
CA GLU A 126 -11.98 -10.13 -3.38
C GLU A 126 -12.83 -9.73 -4.60
N ASP A 127 -13.89 -10.48 -4.87
CA ASP A 127 -14.78 -10.27 -6.03
C ASP A 127 -15.84 -9.18 -5.79
N VAL A 128 -15.88 -8.61 -4.58
CA VAL A 128 -16.85 -7.55 -4.26
C VAL A 128 -16.66 -6.33 -5.17
N ILE A 129 -17.77 -5.81 -5.68
CA ILE A 129 -17.76 -4.52 -6.37
C ILE A 129 -17.46 -3.44 -5.33
N PRO A 130 -16.37 -2.67 -5.48
CA PRO A 130 -15.98 -1.69 -4.47
C PRO A 130 -17.02 -0.60 -4.27
N THR A 131 -17.41 -0.38 -3.02
CA THR A 131 -18.32 0.68 -2.59
C THR A 131 -17.72 1.42 -1.39
N PRO A 132 -16.55 2.11 -1.58
CA PRO A 132 -15.89 2.80 -0.48
C PRO A 132 -16.74 3.95 0.05
N VAL A 133 -16.63 4.22 1.35
CA VAL A 133 -17.29 5.35 2.00
C VAL A 133 -16.24 6.31 2.57
N GLY A 134 -16.30 7.55 2.10
CA GLY A 134 -15.45 8.64 2.54
C GLY A 134 -14.04 8.65 1.91
N PRO A 135 -13.34 9.77 2.06
CA PRO A 135 -12.15 10.10 1.27
C PRO A 135 -10.98 9.14 1.46
N TYR A 136 -10.89 8.46 2.60
CA TYR A 136 -9.85 7.45 2.81
C TYR A 136 -10.05 6.22 1.92
N GLY A 137 -11.25 5.61 1.95
CA GLY A 137 -11.57 4.44 1.12
C GLY A 137 -11.54 4.78 -0.36
N GLU A 138 -12.12 5.93 -0.72
CA GLU A 138 -12.17 6.44 -2.10
C GLU A 138 -10.77 6.70 -2.67
N SER A 139 -9.86 7.30 -1.90
CA SER A 139 -8.48 7.51 -2.34
C SER A 139 -7.67 6.21 -2.47
N LYS A 140 -7.95 5.21 -1.64
CA LYS A 140 -7.31 3.90 -1.73
C LYS A 140 -7.78 3.12 -2.95
N ILE A 141 -9.08 3.11 -3.25
CA ILE A 141 -9.59 2.44 -4.46
C ILE A 141 -9.13 3.16 -5.74
N ALA A 142 -9.03 4.50 -5.74
CA ALA A 142 -8.47 5.24 -6.86
C ALA A 142 -6.99 4.87 -7.12
N ALA A 143 -6.21 4.65 -6.06
CA ALA A 143 -4.83 4.16 -6.18
C ALA A 143 -4.78 2.72 -6.76
N GLU A 144 -5.68 1.82 -6.31
CA GLU A 144 -5.78 0.47 -6.87
C GLU A 144 -6.17 0.48 -8.35
N SER A 145 -7.12 1.34 -8.74
CA SER A 145 -7.55 1.50 -10.13
C SER A 145 -6.39 1.95 -11.01
N TYR A 146 -5.61 2.96 -10.55
CA TYR A 146 -4.42 3.41 -11.26
C TYR A 146 -3.43 2.26 -11.49
N ILE A 147 -3.12 1.48 -10.44
CA ILE A 147 -2.21 0.33 -10.54
C ILE A 147 -2.73 -0.69 -11.57
N LYS A 148 -4.02 -1.04 -11.51
CA LYS A 148 -4.63 -2.03 -12.40
C LYS A 148 -4.66 -1.56 -13.87
N GLU A 149 -4.95 -0.28 -14.09
CA GLU A 149 -5.03 0.32 -15.42
C GLU A 149 -3.64 0.44 -16.10
N HIS A 150 -2.58 0.67 -15.32
CA HIS A 150 -1.22 0.86 -15.83
C HIS A 150 -0.37 -0.42 -15.78
N PHE A 151 -0.83 -1.48 -15.11
CA PHE A 151 -0.18 -2.78 -15.10
C PHE A 151 -0.88 -3.74 -16.05
N ILE A 152 -0.53 -3.68 -17.31
CA ILE A 152 -1.04 -4.62 -18.33
C ILE A 152 -0.22 -5.90 -18.25
N LEU A 153 -0.81 -6.96 -17.66
CA LEU A 153 -0.24 -8.30 -17.75
C LEU A 153 -0.34 -8.80 -19.19
N PRO A 154 0.67 -9.52 -19.73
CA PRO A 154 0.51 -10.26 -20.96
C PRO A 154 -0.65 -11.24 -20.77
N THR A 155 -1.75 -11.02 -21.48
CA THR A 155 -2.88 -11.94 -21.49
C THR A 155 -2.47 -13.22 -22.17
N THR A 156 -2.17 -14.27 -21.40
CA THR A 156 -2.31 -15.64 -21.89
C THR A 156 -3.81 -15.87 -22.07
N SER A 157 -4.27 -15.76 -23.33
CA SER A 157 -5.52 -16.30 -23.89
C SER A 157 -6.76 -16.38 -22.97
N SER A 158 -7.24 -15.27 -22.44
CA SER A 158 -8.64 -15.16 -21.99
C SER A 158 -9.08 -13.69 -22.14
N GLY A 159 -9.94 -13.45 -23.09
CA GLY A 159 -10.35 -12.18 -23.67
C GLY A 159 -11.00 -11.16 -22.74
N TYR A 160 -10.24 -10.50 -21.90
CA TYR A 160 -10.66 -9.25 -21.27
C TYR A 160 -10.03 -8.07 -22.03
N LEU A 161 -10.83 -7.39 -22.82
CA LEU A 161 -10.51 -6.09 -23.40
C LEU A 161 -10.96 -5.01 -22.40
N PRO A 162 -10.08 -4.07 -21.99
CA PRO A 162 -10.51 -2.92 -21.20
C PRO A 162 -11.43 -2.01 -22.04
N PRO A 163 -12.34 -1.23 -21.40
CA PRO A 163 -13.24 -0.34 -22.11
C PRO A 163 -12.47 0.71 -22.94
N LEU A 164 -12.90 0.93 -24.17
CA LEU A 164 -12.30 1.77 -25.22
C LEU A 164 -12.24 3.29 -24.94
N ASN A 165 -12.60 3.77 -23.74
CA ASN A 165 -12.74 5.20 -23.43
C ASN A 165 -11.87 5.71 -22.27
N SER A 166 -10.75 5.06 -21.94
CA SER A 166 -9.80 5.64 -21.01
C SER A 166 -8.86 6.61 -21.73
N PRO A 167 -8.64 7.85 -21.26
CA PRO A 167 -7.70 8.78 -21.86
C PRO A 167 -6.26 8.34 -21.55
N VAL A 168 -5.73 7.47 -22.39
CA VAL A 168 -4.30 7.12 -22.38
C VAL A 168 -3.53 8.28 -22.98
N ASN A 169 -2.66 8.86 -22.18
CA ASN A 169 -1.74 9.91 -22.66
C ASN A 169 -0.71 9.27 -23.62
N ARG A 170 -1.02 9.27 -24.91
CA ARG A 170 -0.22 8.68 -25.98
C ARG A 170 0.94 9.61 -26.34
N GLY A 171 1.97 9.61 -25.50
CA GLY A 171 3.21 10.35 -25.78
C GLY A 171 4.40 9.47 -26.21
N LYS A 172 4.29 8.14 -26.21
CA LYS A 172 5.32 7.22 -26.74
C LYS A 172 4.66 6.13 -27.57
N THR A 173 5.04 6.03 -28.84
CA THR A 173 4.62 5.00 -29.80
C THR A 173 5.39 3.70 -29.55
N THR A 174 5.08 2.97 -28.50
CA THR A 174 5.45 1.56 -28.33
C THR A 174 4.25 0.71 -28.72
N SER A 175 4.48 -0.40 -29.45
CA SER A 175 3.38 -1.31 -29.79
C SER A 175 2.88 -2.03 -28.54
N PRO A 176 1.59 -2.43 -28.49
CA PRO A 176 1.05 -3.20 -27.37
C PRO A 176 1.84 -4.50 -27.07
N GLU A 177 2.49 -5.07 -28.07
CA GLU A 177 3.34 -6.25 -27.96
C GLU A 177 4.66 -5.95 -27.25
N GLU A 178 5.28 -4.80 -27.50
CA GLU A 178 6.51 -4.37 -26.82
C GLU A 178 6.26 -4.00 -25.36
N GLU A 179 5.11 -3.41 -25.01
CA GLU A 179 4.71 -3.16 -23.61
C GLU A 179 4.43 -4.46 -22.85
N ASN A 180 3.79 -5.44 -23.49
CA ASN A 180 3.52 -6.75 -22.88
C ASN A 180 4.81 -7.52 -22.54
N VAL A 181 5.84 -7.43 -23.35
CA VAL A 181 7.15 -8.05 -23.08
C VAL A 181 7.89 -7.33 -21.94
N ARG A 182 7.72 -6.02 -21.83
CA ARG A 182 8.45 -5.18 -20.86
C ARG A 182 8.15 -5.51 -19.39
N TYR A 183 6.93 -5.98 -19.08
CA TYR A 183 6.49 -6.26 -17.70
C TYR A 183 6.28 -7.75 -17.41
N SER A 184 6.69 -8.64 -18.30
CA SER A 184 6.45 -10.09 -18.20
C SER A 184 7.04 -10.73 -16.92
N ASP A 185 8.10 -10.16 -16.37
CA ASP A 185 8.78 -10.63 -15.16
C ASP A 185 8.42 -9.83 -13.89
N LYS A 186 7.56 -8.83 -14.02
CA LYS A 186 7.08 -8.05 -12.87
C LYS A 186 5.84 -8.69 -12.23
N ARG A 187 5.71 -8.49 -10.91
CA ARG A 187 4.55 -8.94 -10.12
C ARG A 187 4.04 -7.78 -9.28
N VAL A 188 2.73 -7.64 -9.23
CA VAL A 188 2.04 -6.64 -8.41
C VAL A 188 1.10 -7.35 -7.45
N TYR A 189 1.20 -6.99 -6.18
CA TYR A 189 0.34 -7.50 -5.12
C TYR A 189 -0.38 -6.32 -4.46
N ILE A 190 -1.70 -6.39 -4.41
CA ILE A 190 -2.55 -5.39 -3.73
C ILE A 190 -3.11 -6.05 -2.48
N LEU A 191 -2.66 -5.61 -1.32
CA LEU A 191 -3.13 -6.11 -0.03
C LEU A 191 -4.20 -5.18 0.53
N ARG A 192 -5.34 -5.74 0.92
CA ARG A 192 -6.45 -5.04 1.59
C ARG A 192 -6.55 -5.51 3.06
N PRO A 193 -5.60 -5.15 3.92
CA PRO A 193 -5.65 -5.61 5.30
C PRO A 193 -6.86 -5.02 6.03
N CYS A 194 -7.44 -5.83 6.93
CA CYS A 194 -8.38 -5.37 7.94
C CYS A 194 -7.63 -4.61 9.06
N MET A 195 -8.25 -4.47 10.24
CA MET A 195 -7.62 -3.77 11.36
C MET A 195 -6.36 -4.52 11.83
N ILE A 196 -5.20 -3.88 11.64
CA ILE A 196 -3.90 -4.46 12.03
C ILE A 196 -3.63 -4.11 13.50
N HIS A 197 -3.20 -5.11 14.29
CA HIS A 197 -2.79 -4.92 15.66
C HIS A 197 -1.38 -5.48 15.92
N GLY A 198 -0.73 -4.98 16.96
CA GLY A 198 0.61 -5.40 17.37
C GLY A 198 1.44 -4.28 17.99
N PRO A 199 2.72 -4.53 18.28
CA PRO A 199 3.61 -3.56 18.90
C PRO A 199 3.73 -2.26 18.09
N GLY A 200 3.56 -1.12 18.77
CA GLY A 200 3.63 0.21 18.13
C GLY A 200 2.34 0.69 17.45
N ASN A 201 1.25 -0.09 17.48
CA ASN A 201 -0.04 0.36 16.97
C ASN A 201 -0.56 1.56 17.79
N LYS A 202 -1.05 2.59 17.08
CA LYS A 202 -1.66 3.79 17.66
C LYS A 202 -3.16 3.91 17.35
N GLY A 203 -3.78 2.85 16.84
CA GLY A 203 -5.18 2.85 16.39
C GLY A 203 -6.20 2.69 17.53
N ASN A 204 -7.48 2.66 17.13
CA ASN A 204 -8.63 2.61 18.04
C ASN A 204 -8.66 1.37 18.94
N LEU A 205 -8.00 0.27 18.55
CA LEU A 205 -7.91 -0.92 19.38
C LEU A 205 -7.21 -0.64 20.73
N ASN A 206 -6.21 0.24 20.74
CA ASN A 206 -5.53 0.65 21.97
C ASN A 206 -6.44 1.49 22.89
N LEU A 207 -7.35 2.28 22.30
CA LEU A 207 -8.35 3.01 23.09
C LEU A 207 -9.31 2.03 23.76
N LEU A 208 -9.82 1.05 23.03
CA LEU A 208 -10.67 0.00 23.56
C LEU A 208 -9.96 -0.80 24.66
N TYR A 209 -8.71 -1.22 24.41
CA TYR A 209 -7.89 -1.92 25.40
C TYR A 209 -7.76 -1.11 26.72
N ASN A 210 -7.50 0.20 26.60
CA ASN A 210 -7.37 1.06 27.77
C ASN A 210 -8.67 1.25 28.55
N VAL A 211 -9.83 1.25 27.86
CA VAL A 211 -11.16 1.29 28.50
C VAL A 211 -11.40 0.01 29.29
N VAL A 212 -11.17 -1.14 28.65
CA VAL A 212 -11.34 -2.46 29.28
C VAL A 212 -10.38 -2.64 30.46
N LYS A 213 -9.10 -2.25 30.30
CA LYS A 213 -8.09 -2.32 31.39
C LYS A 213 -8.47 -1.50 32.63
N LYS A 214 -9.20 -0.41 32.44
CA LYS A 214 -9.69 0.43 33.54
C LYS A 214 -10.95 -0.12 34.20
N GLY A 215 -11.46 -1.27 33.76
CA GLY A 215 -12.70 -1.87 34.32
C GLY A 215 -13.97 -1.05 34.00
N ILE A 216 -13.92 -0.16 33.01
CA ILE A 216 -15.06 0.65 32.60
C ILE A 216 -16.06 -0.25 31.87
N PRO A 217 -17.33 -0.35 32.34
CA PRO A 217 -18.33 -1.12 31.62
C PRO A 217 -18.49 -0.64 30.19
N TRP A 218 -18.54 -1.57 29.22
CA TRP A 218 -18.71 -1.25 27.82
C TRP A 218 -20.21 -1.05 27.50
N PRO A 219 -20.69 0.17 27.26
CA PRO A 219 -22.12 0.46 27.11
C PRO A 219 -22.73 -0.10 25.82
N LEU A 220 -21.88 -0.55 24.87
CA LEU A 220 -22.30 -1.11 23.59
C LEU A 220 -22.11 -2.64 23.55
N GLY A 221 -22.00 -3.31 24.71
CA GLY A 221 -21.78 -4.76 24.79
C GLY A 221 -22.94 -5.61 24.28
N ASP A 222 -24.13 -5.02 24.19
CA ASP A 222 -25.35 -5.67 23.72
C ASP A 222 -25.49 -5.70 22.18
N PHE A 223 -24.58 -5.01 21.47
CA PHE A 223 -24.55 -5.03 20.02
C PHE A 223 -23.66 -6.14 19.47
N GLU A 224 -24.19 -6.97 18.59
CA GLU A 224 -23.40 -7.97 17.85
C GLU A 224 -22.47 -7.31 16.83
N ASN A 225 -21.31 -6.87 17.28
CA ASN A 225 -20.28 -6.32 16.41
C ASN A 225 -19.30 -7.42 16.01
N LYS A 226 -19.21 -7.69 14.71
CA LYS A 226 -18.20 -8.60 14.13
C LYS A 226 -17.16 -7.77 13.39
N ARG A 227 -15.88 -7.95 13.73
CA ARG A 227 -14.76 -7.26 13.08
C ARG A 227 -13.60 -8.23 12.85
N SER A 228 -13.00 -8.14 11.69
CA SER A 228 -11.79 -8.89 11.38
C SER A 228 -10.56 -8.12 11.84
N PHE A 229 -9.60 -8.87 12.38
CA PHE A 229 -8.30 -8.37 12.82
C PHE A 229 -7.19 -9.20 12.20
N THR A 230 -6.05 -8.59 11.96
CA THR A 230 -4.83 -9.30 11.60
C THR A 230 -3.68 -8.85 12.50
N SER A 231 -2.85 -9.79 12.95
CA SER A 231 -1.64 -9.42 13.67
C SER A 231 -0.60 -8.86 12.71
N ILE A 232 0.25 -7.97 13.21
CA ILE A 232 1.37 -7.45 12.44
C ILE A 232 2.36 -8.56 12.06
N ASP A 233 2.51 -9.58 12.91
CA ASP A 233 3.41 -10.72 12.65
C ASP A 233 2.90 -11.55 11.46
N ASN A 234 1.59 -11.85 11.40
CA ASN A 234 0.99 -12.53 10.26
C ASN A 234 1.16 -11.72 8.97
N LEU A 235 1.02 -10.41 9.06
CA LEU A 235 1.20 -9.53 7.91
C LEU A 235 2.66 -9.52 7.42
N CYS A 236 3.63 -9.46 8.35
CA CYS A 236 5.05 -9.57 8.02
C CYS A 236 5.36 -10.92 7.36
N TYR A 237 4.82 -12.02 7.89
CA TYR A 237 4.95 -13.35 7.30
C TYR A 237 4.41 -13.42 5.87
N VAL A 238 3.23 -12.86 5.63
CA VAL A 238 2.64 -12.79 4.26
C VAL A 238 3.54 -12.00 3.33
N VAL A 239 4.03 -10.83 3.77
CA VAL A 239 4.93 -9.99 2.95
C VAL A 239 6.23 -10.73 2.61
N GLU A 240 6.85 -11.40 3.57
CA GLU A 240 8.05 -12.22 3.33
C GLU A 240 7.78 -13.35 2.34
N GLY A 241 6.64 -14.02 2.46
CA GLY A 241 6.20 -15.03 1.49
C GLY A 241 6.01 -14.48 0.08
N LEU A 242 5.49 -13.26 -0.08
CA LEU A 242 5.35 -12.60 -1.38
C LEU A 242 6.71 -12.18 -1.96
N LEU A 243 7.67 -11.82 -1.13
CA LEU A 243 9.03 -11.49 -1.56
C LEU A 243 9.80 -12.71 -2.08
N THR A 244 9.53 -13.90 -1.56
CA THR A 244 10.24 -15.14 -1.92
C THR A 244 9.61 -15.92 -3.07
N LYS A 245 8.34 -15.71 -3.37
CA LYS A 245 7.63 -16.29 -4.54
C LYS A 245 8.00 -15.57 -5.83
#